data_75b8451b4e7bf256c90ce85c0d235c41
#
_entry.id   75b8451b4e7bf256c90ce85c0d235c41
#
_cell.length_a   1.000
_cell.length_b   1.000
_cell.length_c   1.000
_cell.angle_alpha   90.00
_cell.angle_beta   90.00
_cell.angle_gamma   90.00
#
_symmetry.space_group_name_H-M   'P 1'
#
loop_
_entity.id
_entity.type
_entity.pdbx_description
1 polymer ?
#
loop_
_entity_poly.entity_id
_entity_poly.type
_entity_poly.pdbx_seq_one_letter_code
_entity_poly.pdbx_strand_id
1 'polypeptide(L)'
;MLKRTLAALIVALTAFCGGTAQAEPLKLTFSTGSVGGGFFAVGSGIAGFASQKIPGISITAISAAGVVESINRLEQGKADFAMLNTQDPPLAWEGKAPYKKQYRNMRGMGILYMQAAQPYTL
;
A
#
# COMPACT_ATOMS: atom_id res chain seq x y z
N MET A 1 -45.97 1.76 40.03
CA MET A 1 -45.65 0.91 38.87
C MET A 1 -44.96 1.70 37.75
N LEU A 2 -45.40 2.88 37.39
CA LEU A 2 -44.85 3.71 36.31
C LEU A 2 -43.34 4.03 36.44
N LYS A 3 -42.83 4.30 37.64
CA LYS A 3 -41.40 4.61 37.89
C LYS A 3 -40.47 3.40 37.65
N ARG A 4 -40.94 2.18 37.87
CA ARG A 4 -40.17 0.95 37.66
C ARG A 4 -40.08 0.59 36.19
N THR A 5 -41.12 0.86 35.42
CA THR A 5 -41.11 0.65 33.97
C THR A 5 -40.28 1.65 33.24
N LEU A 6 -40.24 2.92 33.71
CA LEU A 6 -39.38 3.96 33.12
C LEU A 6 -37.90 3.67 33.34
N ALA A 7 -37.50 3.18 34.51
CA ALA A 7 -36.13 2.79 34.82
C ALA A 7 -35.66 1.61 33.96
N ALA A 8 -36.51 0.62 33.72
CA ALA A 8 -36.20 -0.52 32.85
C ALA A 8 -36.02 -0.11 31.39
N LEU A 9 -36.78 0.88 30.91
CA LEU A 9 -36.67 1.39 29.55
C LEU A 9 -35.34 2.14 29.29
N ILE A 10 -34.86 2.91 30.28
CA ILE A 10 -33.60 3.65 30.20
C ILE A 10 -32.42 2.68 30.18
N VAL A 11 -32.42 1.62 30.98
CA VAL A 11 -31.38 0.59 31.01
C VAL A 11 -31.34 -0.18 29.70
N ALA A 12 -32.48 -0.47 29.09
CA ALA A 12 -32.53 -1.14 27.78
C ALA A 12 -31.97 -0.26 26.63
N LEU A 13 -32.16 1.05 26.69
CA LEU A 13 -31.71 1.97 25.67
C LEU A 13 -30.16 2.17 25.68
N THR A 14 -29.53 2.10 26.87
CA THR A 14 -28.07 2.21 27.01
C THR A 14 -27.34 0.94 26.56
N ALA A 15 -27.97 -0.23 26.62
CA ALA A 15 -27.38 -1.49 26.14
C ALA A 15 -27.26 -1.56 24.61
N PHE A 16 -28.04 -0.77 23.87
CA PHE A 16 -28.01 -0.75 22.39
C PHE A 16 -26.95 0.14 21.76
N CYS A 17 -26.33 1.06 22.54
CA CYS A 17 -25.30 1.97 22.05
C CYS A 17 -23.87 1.42 22.17
N GLY A 18 -23.67 0.19 22.63
CA GLY A 18 -22.35 -0.42 22.85
C GLY A 18 -21.73 -1.14 21.64
N GLY A 19 -22.24 -0.94 20.43
CA GLY A 19 -21.59 -1.46 19.23
C GLY A 19 -20.28 -0.70 18.96
N THR A 20 -19.14 -1.30 19.27
CA THR A 20 -17.85 -0.80 18.80
C THR A 20 -17.87 -0.87 17.27
N ALA A 21 -18.08 0.27 16.62
CA ALA A 21 -17.89 0.37 15.18
C ALA A 21 -16.40 0.09 14.89
N GLN A 22 -16.09 -1.15 14.58
CA GLN A 22 -14.76 -1.54 14.14
C GLN A 22 -14.60 -0.99 12.73
N ALA A 23 -13.85 0.09 12.60
CA ALA A 23 -13.56 0.67 11.30
C ALA A 23 -12.88 -0.39 10.42
N GLU A 24 -13.38 -0.58 9.20
CA GLU A 24 -12.75 -1.51 8.25
C GLU A 24 -11.31 -1.05 8.00
N PRO A 25 -10.32 -1.96 8.00
CA PRO A 25 -8.93 -1.58 7.80
C PRO A 25 -8.74 -0.92 6.43
N LEU A 26 -7.92 0.11 6.39
CA LEU A 26 -7.49 0.77 5.17
C LEU A 26 -6.71 -0.24 4.31
N LYS A 27 -7.26 -0.61 3.17
CA LYS A 27 -6.66 -1.57 2.23
C LYS A 27 -5.75 -0.83 1.26
N LEU A 28 -4.48 -1.15 1.29
CA LEU A 28 -3.45 -0.55 0.45
C LEU A 28 -2.77 -1.60 -0.43
N THR A 29 -2.35 -1.19 -1.61
CA THR A 29 -1.69 -2.05 -2.59
C THR A 29 -0.24 -1.60 -2.80
N PHE A 30 0.68 -2.55 -2.67
CA PHE A 30 2.11 -2.31 -2.86
C PHE A 30 2.62 -3.04 -4.10
N SER A 31 2.89 -2.31 -5.19
CA SER A 31 3.48 -2.86 -6.41
C SER A 31 4.97 -3.13 -6.20
N THR A 32 5.36 -4.37 -6.41
CA THR A 32 6.73 -4.86 -6.18
C THR A 32 7.38 -5.31 -7.51
N GLY A 33 8.36 -6.18 -7.47
CA GLY A 33 8.94 -6.80 -8.67
C GLY A 33 8.25 -8.09 -9.06
N SER A 34 8.84 -8.79 -10.02
CA SER A 34 8.39 -10.14 -10.42
C SER A 34 8.55 -11.14 -9.28
N VAL A 35 7.66 -12.14 -9.27
CA VAL A 35 7.72 -13.24 -8.30
C VAL A 35 9.10 -13.93 -8.39
N GLY A 36 9.71 -14.14 -7.23
CA GLY A 36 11.09 -14.68 -7.13
C GLY A 36 12.18 -13.62 -7.18
N GLY A 37 11.89 -12.38 -7.53
CA GLY A 37 12.85 -11.28 -7.52
C GLY A 37 13.01 -10.63 -6.13
N GLY A 38 14.14 -9.96 -5.90
CA GLY A 38 14.45 -9.30 -4.64
C GLY A 38 13.42 -8.22 -4.24
N PHE A 39 12.89 -7.45 -5.20
CA PHE A 39 11.85 -6.46 -4.95
C PHE A 39 10.56 -7.11 -4.43
N PHE A 40 10.20 -8.28 -4.96
CA PHE A 40 9.02 -9.00 -4.50
C PHE A 40 9.22 -9.52 -3.06
N ALA A 41 10.38 -10.12 -2.77
CA ALA A 41 10.66 -10.65 -1.44
C ALA A 41 10.67 -9.54 -0.37
N VAL A 42 11.40 -8.44 -0.63
CA VAL A 42 11.50 -7.31 0.31
C VAL A 42 10.15 -6.59 0.44
N GLY A 43 9.47 -6.32 -0.66
CA GLY A 43 8.18 -5.63 -0.65
C GLY A 43 7.09 -6.44 0.05
N SER A 44 7.05 -7.76 -0.15
CA SER A 44 6.12 -8.65 0.55
C SER A 44 6.40 -8.70 2.05
N GLY A 45 7.68 -8.71 2.44
CA GLY A 45 8.09 -8.64 3.84
C GLY A 45 7.64 -7.34 4.51
N ILE A 46 7.86 -6.21 3.85
CA ILE A 46 7.43 -4.89 4.35
C ILE A 46 5.90 -4.83 4.48
N ALA A 47 5.16 -5.26 3.44
CA ALA A 47 3.71 -5.26 3.44
C ALA A 47 3.14 -6.12 4.58
N GLY A 48 3.67 -7.33 4.76
CA GLY A 48 3.27 -8.23 5.84
C GLY A 48 3.59 -7.66 7.23
N PHE A 49 4.80 -7.14 7.42
CA PHE A 49 5.20 -6.54 8.69
C PHE A 49 4.34 -5.31 9.05
N ALA A 50 4.13 -4.40 8.09
CA ALA A 50 3.33 -3.21 8.31
C ALA A 50 1.86 -3.57 8.64
N SER A 51 1.27 -4.52 7.92
CA SER A 51 -0.09 -4.99 8.19
C SER A 51 -0.25 -5.63 9.58
N GLN A 52 0.80 -6.26 10.10
CA GLN A 52 0.78 -6.84 11.44
C GLN A 52 1.01 -5.82 12.55
N LYS A 53 1.82 -4.79 12.30
CA LYS A 53 2.27 -3.86 13.34
C LYS A 53 1.46 -2.56 13.40
N ILE A 54 0.78 -2.20 12.33
CA ILE A 54 0.02 -0.95 12.27
C ILE A 54 -1.48 -1.28 12.30
N PRO A 55 -2.19 -1.02 13.42
CA PRO A 55 -3.62 -1.27 13.50
C PRO A 55 -4.40 -0.47 12.45
N GLY A 56 -5.41 -1.08 11.87
CA GLY A 56 -6.27 -0.42 10.90
C GLY A 56 -5.68 -0.29 9.48
N ILE A 57 -4.53 -0.93 9.19
CA ILE A 57 -3.94 -0.97 7.85
C ILE A 57 -3.78 -2.42 7.39
N SER A 58 -4.10 -2.67 6.13
CA SER A 58 -3.85 -3.94 5.44
C SER A 58 -3.17 -3.66 4.11
N ILE A 59 -1.91 -4.08 3.95
CA ILE A 59 -1.13 -3.87 2.73
C ILE A 59 -0.99 -5.18 1.98
N THR A 60 -1.40 -5.20 0.72
CA THR A 60 -1.24 -6.33 -0.18
C THR A 60 -0.10 -6.07 -1.16
N ALA A 61 0.94 -6.90 -1.11
CA ALA A 61 2.01 -6.87 -2.11
C ALA A 61 1.53 -7.55 -3.40
N ILE A 62 1.69 -6.87 -4.52
CA ILE A 62 1.39 -7.41 -5.86
C ILE A 62 2.64 -7.42 -6.72
N SER A 63 2.79 -8.46 -7.53
CA SER A 63 3.88 -8.55 -8.50
C SER A 63 3.68 -7.60 -9.67
N ALA A 64 4.78 -7.14 -10.26
CA ALA A 64 4.82 -6.40 -11.50
C ALA A 64 5.91 -6.97 -12.41
N ALA A 65 5.73 -6.89 -13.71
CA ALA A 65 6.72 -7.36 -14.69
C ALA A 65 7.98 -6.47 -14.71
N GLY A 66 7.89 -5.26 -14.13
CA GLY A 66 9.03 -4.34 -14.01
C GLY A 66 8.61 -2.97 -13.52
N VAL A 67 9.59 -2.07 -13.42
CA VAL A 67 9.41 -0.73 -12.86
C VAL A 67 8.42 0.12 -13.67
N VAL A 68 8.44 0.00 -14.98
CA VAL A 68 7.50 0.73 -15.86
C VAL A 68 6.05 0.38 -15.53
N GLU A 69 5.75 -0.89 -15.31
CA GLU A 69 4.41 -1.32 -14.90
C GLU A 69 4.03 -0.77 -13.52
N SER A 70 4.95 -0.80 -12.57
CA SER A 70 4.72 -0.27 -11.22
C SER A 70 4.42 1.24 -11.25
N ILE A 71 5.16 2.01 -12.05
CA ILE A 71 4.91 3.44 -12.25
C ILE A 71 3.56 3.68 -12.93
N ASN A 72 3.18 2.87 -13.92
CA ASN A 72 1.86 2.96 -14.53
C ASN A 72 0.74 2.70 -13.53
N ARG A 73 0.90 1.75 -12.62
CA ARG A 73 -0.09 1.45 -11.58
C ARG A 73 -0.24 2.59 -10.58
N LEU A 74 0.87 3.22 -10.16
CA LEU A 74 0.83 4.42 -9.32
C LEU A 74 0.07 5.55 -10.00
N GLU A 75 0.38 5.84 -11.26
CA GLU A 75 -0.27 6.91 -12.02
C GLU A 75 -1.77 6.68 -12.21
N GLN A 76 -2.19 5.41 -12.32
CA GLN A 76 -3.59 5.02 -12.49
C GLN A 76 -4.34 4.84 -11.15
N GLY A 77 -3.69 5.04 -10.01
CA GLY A 77 -4.27 4.77 -8.70
C GLY A 77 -4.56 3.29 -8.44
N LYS A 78 -3.89 2.38 -9.17
CA LYS A 78 -4.00 0.92 -9.00
C LYS A 78 -2.99 0.35 -8.00
N ALA A 79 -2.08 1.17 -7.53
CA ALA A 79 -1.18 0.88 -6.43
C ALA A 79 -0.97 2.16 -5.62
N ASP A 80 -0.91 2.01 -4.31
CA ASP A 80 -0.66 3.10 -3.37
C ASP A 80 0.83 3.29 -3.14
N PHE A 81 1.59 2.20 -3.21
CA PHE A 81 3.05 2.18 -3.08
C PHE A 81 3.68 1.37 -4.21
N ALA A 82 4.93 1.68 -4.52
CA ALA A 82 5.73 0.87 -5.43
C ALA A 82 7.22 0.84 -5.03
N MET A 83 7.85 -0.30 -5.24
CA MET A 83 9.32 -0.39 -5.23
C MET A 83 9.86 -0.07 -6.61
N LEU A 84 10.72 0.93 -6.67
CA LEU A 84 11.29 1.44 -7.90
C LEU A 84 12.81 1.55 -7.75
N ASN A 85 13.53 1.47 -8.86
CA ASN A 85 14.93 1.90 -8.90
C ASN A 85 15.01 3.44 -8.97
N THR A 86 16.19 4.02 -8.77
CA THR A 86 16.37 5.47 -8.77
C THR A 86 16.43 6.10 -10.17
N GLN A 87 16.55 5.30 -11.22
CA GLN A 87 16.71 5.77 -12.60
C GLN A 87 15.38 6.09 -13.26
N ASP A 88 14.36 5.27 -13.03
CA ASP A 88 13.06 5.36 -13.72
C ASP A 88 12.17 6.53 -13.28
N PRO A 89 12.04 6.89 -12.00
CA PRO A 89 11.16 7.97 -11.57
C PRO A 89 11.47 9.32 -12.23
N PRO A 90 12.75 9.78 -12.38
CA PRO A 90 13.05 11.00 -13.11
C PRO A 90 12.64 10.94 -14.59
N LEU A 91 12.89 9.81 -15.27
CA LEU A 91 12.52 9.63 -16.67
C LEU A 91 11.00 9.69 -16.85
N ALA A 92 10.27 9.02 -15.97
CA ALA A 92 8.81 9.05 -15.96
C ALA A 92 8.26 10.46 -15.68
N TRP A 93 8.88 11.19 -14.74
CA TRP A 93 8.50 12.55 -14.41
C TRP A 93 8.67 13.50 -15.59
N GLU A 94 9.73 13.33 -16.35
CA GLU A 94 10.02 14.14 -17.55
C GLU A 94 9.29 13.64 -18.81
N GLY A 95 8.73 12.43 -18.79
CA GLY A 95 8.11 11.80 -19.95
C GLY A 95 9.11 11.32 -20.99
N LYS A 96 10.34 10.99 -20.55
CA LYS A 96 11.40 10.45 -21.40
C LYS A 96 11.24 8.93 -21.55
N ALA A 97 11.75 8.37 -22.64
CA ALA A 97 11.70 6.93 -22.88
C ALA A 97 12.20 6.11 -21.67
N PRO A 98 11.56 5.01 -21.33
CA PRO A 98 10.49 4.30 -22.05
C PRO A 98 9.05 4.85 -21.83
N TYR A 99 8.92 5.95 -21.12
CA TYR A 99 7.63 6.57 -20.76
C TYR A 99 7.12 7.44 -21.93
N LYS A 100 5.80 7.34 -22.20
CA LYS A 100 5.16 8.04 -23.34
C LYS A 100 4.54 9.38 -22.96
N LYS A 101 4.47 9.69 -21.68
CA LYS A 101 3.92 10.93 -21.13
C LYS A 101 4.60 11.26 -19.81
N GLN A 102 4.36 12.42 -19.28
CA GLN A 102 4.78 12.80 -17.93
C GLN A 102 3.87 12.11 -16.89
N TYR A 103 4.50 11.56 -15.85
CA TYR A 103 3.85 10.91 -14.71
C TYR A 103 4.03 11.79 -13.48
N ARG A 104 2.94 12.23 -12.88
CA ARG A 104 2.97 13.25 -11.81
C ARG A 104 2.41 12.76 -10.48
N ASN A 105 1.77 11.59 -10.44
CA ASN A 105 1.12 11.03 -9.25
C ASN A 105 2.07 10.17 -8.40
N MET A 106 3.35 10.51 -8.35
CA MET A 106 4.32 9.79 -7.51
C MET A 106 5.11 10.74 -6.62
N ARG A 107 5.51 10.25 -5.45
CA ARG A 107 6.38 10.94 -4.50
C ARG A 107 7.37 9.95 -3.94
N GLY A 108 8.63 10.36 -3.80
CA GLY A 108 9.65 9.55 -3.13
C GLY A 108 9.41 9.53 -1.63
N MET A 109 9.44 8.35 -1.04
CA MET A 109 9.31 8.15 0.42
C MET A 109 10.66 7.92 1.08
N GLY A 110 11.57 7.22 0.42
CA GLY A 110 12.89 6.89 0.96
C GLY A 110 13.63 5.89 0.09
N ILE A 111 14.85 5.61 0.48
CA ILE A 111 15.71 4.57 -0.14
C ILE A 111 15.75 3.39 0.83
N LEU A 112 15.40 2.20 0.34
CA LEU A 112 15.39 0.98 1.16
C LEU A 112 16.77 0.31 1.21
N TYR A 113 17.41 0.15 0.06
CA TYR A 113 18.75 -0.45 -0.05
C TYR A 113 19.43 -0.07 -1.38
N MET A 114 20.75 -0.29 -1.42
CA MET A 114 21.54 -0.12 -2.63
C MET A 114 21.57 -1.42 -3.42
N GLN A 115 21.27 -1.34 -4.71
CA GLN A 115 21.38 -2.47 -5.63
C GLN A 115 22.57 -2.24 -6.57
N ALA A 116 23.54 -3.14 -6.51
CA ALA A 116 24.68 -3.10 -7.42
C ALA A 116 24.29 -3.65 -8.80
N ALA A 117 24.62 -2.93 -9.85
CA ALA A 117 24.60 -3.46 -11.21
C ALA A 117 25.88 -4.27 -11.43
N GLN A 118 25.75 -5.55 -11.76
CA GLN A 118 26.88 -6.42 -12.07
C GLN A 118 26.78 -6.82 -13.54
N PRO A 119 27.60 -6.22 -14.44
CA PRO A 119 27.67 -6.69 -15.80
C PRO A 119 28.38 -8.05 -15.85
N TYR A 120 27.78 -8.99 -16.57
CA TYR A 120 28.40 -10.27 -16.87
C TYR A 120 28.84 -10.27 -18.32
N THR A 121 30.03 -10.74 -18.57
CA THR A 121 30.51 -11.10 -19.92
C THR A 121 30.57 -12.61 -20.04
N LEU A 122 30.09 -13.15 -21.16
CA LEU A 122 30.26 -14.55 -21.54
C LEU A 122 31.59 -14.69 -22.27
#